data_f1149a4401edd494d27f4f906f4a95e8
#
_entry.id   f1149a4401edd494d27f4f906f4a95e8
#
_cell.length_a   1.000
_cell.length_b   1.000
_cell.length_c   1.000
_cell.angle_alpha   90.00
_cell.angle_beta   90.00
_cell.angle_gamma   90.00
#
_symmetry.space_group_name_H-M   'P 1'
#
loop_
_entity.id
_entity.type
_entity.pdbx_description
1 polymer ?
#
loop_
_entity_poly.entity_id
_entity_poly.type
_entity_poly.pdbx_seq_one_letter_code
_entity_poly.pdbx_strand_id
1 'polypeptide(L)'
;CALAARTGRPLLFLCDSERSATQTMEDLSALLGGGVSLLPAREITFYQDVAASREVAYRRIEAMRKVLSGDARAIVAPADALLHRMMPREAFNRNTISLRVGDVTPIDQLIERLLAAGYTREYMVEGKGQFSVRGGIIDVYPADALSAVRIEFFDDELDSIRAVDVMSQRSQGNM
;
A
#
# COMPACT_ATOMS: atom_id res chain seq x y z
N CYS A 1 -21.41 -8.63 -10.44
CA CYS A 1 -20.41 -9.44 -11.17
C CYS A 1 -20.55 -9.33 -12.68
N ALA A 2 -21.74 -9.54 -13.25
CA ALA A 2 -21.97 -9.43 -14.68
C ALA A 2 -21.67 -8.04 -15.26
N LEU A 3 -21.94 -6.97 -14.50
CA LEU A 3 -21.70 -5.60 -14.93
C LEU A 3 -20.20 -5.29 -15.08
N ALA A 4 -19.35 -5.71 -14.11
CA ALA A 4 -17.90 -5.54 -14.19
C ALA A 4 -17.31 -6.28 -15.38
N ALA A 5 -17.75 -7.52 -15.61
CA ALA A 5 -17.30 -8.32 -16.74
C ALA A 5 -17.68 -7.72 -18.11
N ARG A 6 -18.85 -7.06 -18.18
CA ARG A 6 -19.34 -6.44 -19.43
C ARG A 6 -18.70 -5.08 -19.72
N THR A 7 -18.34 -4.31 -18.71
CA THR A 7 -17.82 -2.95 -18.88
C THR A 7 -16.31 -2.87 -18.88
N GLY A 8 -15.61 -3.89 -18.36
CA GLY A 8 -14.16 -3.87 -18.15
C GLY A 8 -13.69 -2.78 -17.17
N ARG A 9 -14.63 -2.19 -16.43
CA ARG A 9 -14.34 -1.11 -15.46
C ARG A 9 -14.52 -1.61 -14.04
N PRO A 10 -13.75 -1.12 -13.07
CA PRO A 10 -13.99 -1.41 -11.67
C PRO A 10 -15.36 -0.87 -11.23
N LEU A 11 -16.03 -1.59 -10.36
CA LEU A 11 -17.29 -1.17 -9.75
C LEU A 11 -17.02 -0.42 -8.45
N LEU A 12 -17.77 0.65 -8.21
CA LEU A 12 -17.80 1.35 -6.93
C LEU A 12 -19.12 1.02 -6.24
N PHE A 13 -19.01 0.41 -5.04
CA PHE A 13 -20.15 0.15 -4.16
C PHE A 13 -20.15 1.15 -3.03
N LEU A 14 -21.23 1.93 -2.92
CA LEU A 14 -21.43 2.88 -1.83
C LEU A 14 -22.34 2.27 -0.79
N CYS A 15 -21.88 2.30 0.45
CA CYS A 15 -22.60 1.81 1.61
C CYS A 15 -22.93 2.97 2.55
N ASP A 16 -23.94 2.76 3.38
CA ASP A 16 -24.42 3.74 4.36
C ASP A 16 -23.49 3.87 5.59
N SER A 17 -22.68 2.83 5.85
CA SER A 17 -21.83 2.76 7.03
C SER A 17 -20.54 1.97 6.75
N GLU A 18 -19.52 2.16 7.61
CA GLU A 18 -18.28 1.38 7.60
C GLU A 18 -18.55 -0.11 7.79
N ARG A 19 -19.52 -0.45 8.66
CA ARG A 19 -19.89 -1.85 8.93
C ARG A 19 -20.48 -2.52 7.70
N SER A 20 -21.43 -1.87 7.01
CA SER A 20 -22.02 -2.44 5.80
C SER A 20 -21.01 -2.49 4.65
N ALA A 21 -20.09 -1.53 4.59
CA ALA A 21 -19.01 -1.56 3.62
C ALA A 21 -18.06 -2.74 3.83
N THR A 22 -17.69 -3.02 5.08
CA THR A 22 -16.84 -4.19 5.42
C THR A 22 -17.53 -5.49 5.03
N GLN A 23 -18.80 -5.67 5.42
CA GLN A 23 -19.56 -6.88 5.06
C GLN A 23 -19.69 -7.04 3.54
N THR A 24 -20.02 -5.96 2.82
CA THR A 24 -20.13 -5.97 1.36
C THR A 24 -18.79 -6.32 0.69
N MET A 25 -17.67 -5.82 1.24
CA MET A 25 -16.33 -6.15 0.75
C MET A 25 -16.01 -7.64 0.92
N GLU A 26 -16.35 -8.23 2.07
CA GLU A 26 -16.17 -9.66 2.34
C GLU A 26 -17.02 -10.52 1.38
N ASP A 27 -18.30 -10.20 1.23
CA ASP A 27 -19.22 -10.90 0.33
C ASP A 27 -18.75 -10.83 -1.13
N LEU A 28 -18.34 -9.64 -1.59
CA LEU A 28 -17.81 -9.47 -2.95
C LEU A 28 -16.48 -10.17 -3.15
N SER A 29 -15.62 -10.20 -2.13
CA SER A 29 -14.34 -10.93 -2.19
C SER A 29 -14.56 -12.43 -2.35
N ALA A 30 -15.52 -12.99 -1.63
CA ALA A 30 -15.90 -14.39 -1.76
C ALA A 30 -16.47 -14.71 -3.16
N LEU A 31 -17.28 -13.81 -3.73
CA LEU A 31 -17.91 -13.99 -5.05
C LEU A 31 -16.93 -13.77 -6.22
N LEU A 32 -15.98 -12.86 -6.09
CA LEU A 32 -15.10 -12.46 -7.19
C LEU A 32 -13.73 -13.15 -7.13
N GLY A 33 -13.38 -13.79 -6.02
CA GLY A 33 -12.10 -14.46 -5.85
C GLY A 33 -10.90 -13.51 -5.77
N GLY A 34 -11.14 -12.20 -5.47
CA GLY A 34 -10.11 -11.18 -5.33
C GLY A 34 -10.38 -9.89 -6.13
N GLY A 35 -9.44 -8.94 -6.05
CA GLY A 35 -9.57 -7.63 -6.72
C GLY A 35 -10.62 -6.70 -6.07
N VAL A 36 -11.08 -7.00 -4.86
CA VAL A 36 -11.97 -6.15 -4.08
C VAL A 36 -11.18 -5.42 -3.00
N SER A 37 -11.46 -4.14 -2.78
CA SER A 37 -10.81 -3.36 -1.72
C SER A 37 -11.81 -2.46 -1.02
N LEU A 38 -11.61 -2.29 0.28
CA LEU A 38 -12.31 -1.31 1.08
C LEU A 38 -11.56 0.03 0.98
N LEU A 39 -12.29 1.10 0.66
CA LEU A 39 -11.83 2.48 0.80
C LEU A 39 -12.43 3.04 2.10
N PRO A 40 -11.74 3.00 3.23
CA PRO A 40 -12.29 3.42 4.51
C PRO A 40 -12.44 4.93 4.59
N ALA A 41 -13.38 5.40 5.40
CA ALA A 41 -13.49 6.80 5.77
C ALA A 41 -12.26 7.27 6.56
N ARG A 42 -11.96 8.56 6.52
CA ARG A 42 -11.00 9.16 7.44
C ARG A 42 -11.70 9.46 8.76
N GLU A 43 -11.09 9.04 9.85
CA GLU A 43 -11.53 9.50 11.16
C GLU A 43 -11.22 10.99 11.32
N ILE A 44 -12.27 11.79 11.49
CA ILE A 44 -12.14 13.22 11.82
C ILE A 44 -12.36 13.32 13.33
N THR A 45 -11.30 13.39 14.09
CA THR A 45 -11.36 13.70 15.52
C THR A 45 -11.24 15.21 15.71
N PHE A 46 -12.34 15.86 16.11
CA PHE A 46 -12.39 17.31 16.32
C PHE A 46 -11.71 17.76 17.62
N TYR A 47 -11.33 16.85 18.52
CA TYR A 47 -10.97 17.18 19.92
C TYR A 47 -9.68 16.55 20.44
N GLN A 48 -8.94 15.80 19.66
CA GLN A 48 -7.64 15.25 20.09
C GLN A 48 -6.65 15.26 18.92
N ASP A 49 -5.41 15.66 19.20
CA ASP A 49 -4.23 15.36 18.38
C ASP A 49 -3.92 13.85 18.38
N VAL A 50 -4.94 13.02 18.16
CA VAL A 50 -4.74 11.61 17.89
C VAL A 50 -4.22 11.54 16.47
N ALA A 51 -2.96 11.18 16.32
CA ALA A 51 -2.36 10.89 15.04
C ALA A 51 -3.33 10.00 14.24
N ALA A 52 -3.85 10.51 13.12
CA ALA A 52 -4.77 9.78 12.27
C ALA A 52 -4.20 8.37 12.06
N SER A 53 -5.02 7.34 12.25
CA SER A 53 -4.57 5.97 12.20
C SER A 53 -3.82 5.72 10.89
N ARG A 54 -2.52 5.42 10.98
CA ARG A 54 -1.70 5.11 9.80
C ARG A 54 -2.29 3.95 9.02
N GLU A 55 -2.97 3.04 9.72
CA GLU A 55 -3.66 1.89 9.11
C GLU A 55 -4.75 2.32 8.13
N VAL A 56 -5.57 3.31 8.47
CA VAL A 56 -6.58 3.86 7.56
C VAL A 56 -5.91 4.49 6.34
N ALA A 57 -4.82 5.24 6.54
CA ALA A 57 -4.07 5.82 5.43
C ALA A 57 -3.50 4.73 4.50
N TYR A 58 -2.93 3.66 5.04
CA TYR A 58 -2.38 2.55 4.26
C TYR A 58 -3.45 1.81 3.46
N ARG A 59 -4.62 1.53 4.05
CA ARG A 59 -5.75 0.93 3.32
C ARG A 59 -6.25 1.82 2.18
N ARG A 60 -6.27 3.14 2.38
CA ARG A 60 -6.61 4.10 1.32
C ARG A 60 -5.58 4.10 0.20
N ILE A 61 -4.27 4.06 0.52
CA ILE A 61 -3.18 3.94 -0.46
C ILE A 61 -3.31 2.64 -1.25
N GLU A 62 -3.56 1.52 -0.59
CA GLU A 62 -3.76 0.22 -1.24
C GLU A 62 -4.94 0.23 -2.22
N ALA A 63 -6.10 0.77 -1.79
CA ALA A 63 -7.26 0.89 -2.66
C ALA A 63 -6.97 1.76 -3.89
N MET A 64 -6.29 2.91 -3.70
CA MET A 64 -5.87 3.79 -4.80
C MET A 64 -4.92 3.09 -5.77
N ARG A 65 -3.90 2.39 -5.24
CA ARG A 65 -2.95 1.63 -6.06
C ARG A 65 -3.68 0.62 -6.94
N LYS A 66 -4.57 -0.19 -6.38
CA LYS A 66 -5.33 -1.21 -7.13
C LYS A 66 -6.20 -0.59 -8.24
N VAL A 67 -6.78 0.59 -7.99
CA VAL A 67 -7.52 1.32 -9.04
C VAL A 67 -6.59 1.78 -10.16
N LEU A 68 -5.44 2.36 -9.80
CA LEU A 68 -4.51 2.94 -10.77
C LEU A 68 -3.74 1.90 -11.56
N SER A 69 -3.45 0.74 -10.97
CA SER A 69 -2.82 -0.41 -11.65
C SER A 69 -3.78 -1.22 -12.53
N GLY A 70 -5.10 -1.01 -12.36
CA GLY A 70 -6.10 -1.82 -13.05
C GLY A 70 -6.43 -3.16 -12.37
N ASP A 71 -5.87 -3.43 -11.19
CA ASP A 71 -6.10 -4.66 -10.42
C ASP A 71 -7.45 -4.65 -9.68
N ALA A 72 -8.07 -3.47 -9.56
CA ALA A 72 -9.36 -3.35 -8.89
C ALA A 72 -10.49 -3.87 -9.77
N ARG A 73 -11.24 -4.86 -9.29
CA ARG A 73 -12.52 -5.31 -9.84
C ARG A 73 -13.69 -4.59 -9.18
N ALA A 74 -13.58 -4.33 -7.88
CA ALA A 74 -14.55 -3.56 -7.12
C ALA A 74 -13.86 -2.79 -5.98
N ILE A 75 -14.36 -1.58 -5.73
CA ILE A 75 -14.05 -0.77 -4.55
C ILE A 75 -15.35 -0.63 -3.77
N VAL A 76 -15.28 -0.92 -2.49
CA VAL A 76 -16.39 -0.71 -1.56
C VAL A 76 -16.02 0.45 -0.64
N ALA A 77 -16.94 1.38 -0.44
CA ALA A 77 -16.70 2.56 0.38
C ALA A 77 -17.97 2.96 1.14
N PRO A 78 -17.87 3.35 2.40
CA PRO A 78 -18.95 4.11 3.04
C PRO A 78 -19.04 5.49 2.38
N ALA A 79 -20.23 6.09 2.35
CA ALA A 79 -20.50 7.33 1.62
C ALA A 79 -19.61 8.48 2.10
N ASP A 80 -19.28 8.56 3.38
CA ASP A 80 -18.42 9.58 3.99
C ASP A 80 -16.95 9.46 3.54
N ALA A 81 -16.48 8.28 3.13
CA ALA A 81 -15.13 8.10 2.58
C ALA A 81 -14.89 8.95 1.32
N LEU A 82 -15.94 9.26 0.57
CA LEU A 82 -15.87 10.06 -0.66
C LEU A 82 -15.93 11.56 -0.42
N LEU A 83 -16.30 12.01 0.78
CA LEU A 83 -16.31 13.43 1.14
C LEU A 83 -14.89 14.01 1.28
N HIS A 84 -13.89 13.15 1.40
CA HIS A 84 -12.50 13.57 1.53
C HIS A 84 -11.80 13.58 0.18
N ARG A 85 -11.02 14.62 -0.05
CA ARG A 85 -10.16 14.70 -1.24
C ARG A 85 -9.18 13.54 -1.27
N MET A 86 -9.07 12.91 -2.42
CA MET A 86 -8.06 11.91 -2.70
C MET A 86 -6.86 12.56 -3.40
N MET A 87 -5.70 11.93 -3.28
CA MET A 87 -4.51 12.37 -3.99
C MET A 87 -4.74 12.27 -5.50
N PRO A 88 -4.43 13.32 -6.29
CA PRO A 88 -4.49 13.23 -7.74
C PRO A 88 -3.59 12.13 -8.29
N ARG A 89 -3.99 11.51 -9.41
CA ARG A 89 -3.24 10.41 -10.04
C ARG A 89 -1.78 10.75 -10.29
N GLU A 90 -1.51 11.95 -10.80
CA GLU A 90 -0.15 12.40 -11.12
C GLU A 90 0.72 12.53 -9.85
N ALA A 91 0.12 13.02 -8.77
CA ALA A 91 0.81 13.13 -7.48
C ALA A 91 1.06 11.73 -6.88
N PHE A 92 0.09 10.81 -6.99
CA PHE A 92 0.26 9.43 -6.56
C PHE A 92 1.41 8.75 -7.30
N ASN A 93 1.42 8.84 -8.63
CA ASN A 93 2.46 8.23 -9.46
C ASN A 93 3.87 8.82 -9.17
N ARG A 94 3.98 10.13 -8.94
CA ARG A 94 5.27 10.75 -8.58
C ARG A 94 5.82 10.26 -7.24
N ASN A 95 4.95 9.94 -6.31
CA ASN A 95 5.33 9.45 -4.98
C ASN A 95 5.41 7.90 -4.90
N THR A 96 5.14 7.21 -6.00
CA THR A 96 5.31 5.75 -6.09
C THR A 96 6.77 5.43 -6.38
N ILE A 97 7.34 4.54 -5.58
CA ILE A 97 8.69 4.01 -5.77
C ILE A 97 8.56 2.63 -6.42
N SER A 98 9.01 2.51 -7.66
CA SER A 98 9.09 1.23 -8.36
C SER A 98 10.54 0.83 -8.50
N LEU A 99 10.87 -0.41 -8.14
CA LEU A 99 12.22 -0.95 -8.16
C LEU A 99 12.20 -2.32 -8.83
N ARG A 100 13.25 -2.61 -9.58
CA ARG A 100 13.47 -3.91 -10.22
C ARG A 100 14.91 -4.35 -10.02
N VAL A 101 15.14 -5.64 -9.94
CA VAL A 101 16.49 -6.21 -9.97
C VAL A 101 17.21 -5.75 -11.25
N GLY A 102 18.44 -5.29 -11.10
CA GLY A 102 19.23 -4.68 -12.17
C GLY A 102 19.05 -3.16 -12.34
N ASP A 103 18.11 -2.52 -11.61
CA ASP A 103 18.04 -1.05 -11.60
C ASP A 103 19.29 -0.48 -10.93
N VAL A 104 19.87 0.58 -11.53
CA VAL A 104 20.99 1.31 -10.94
C VAL A 104 20.45 2.54 -10.23
N THR A 105 20.55 2.53 -8.92
CA THR A 105 20.07 3.62 -8.06
C THR A 105 20.95 3.71 -6.83
N PRO A 106 21.64 4.83 -6.58
CA PRO A 106 22.40 5.01 -5.36
C PRO A 106 21.54 4.78 -4.12
N ILE A 107 22.06 4.02 -3.16
CA ILE A 107 21.32 3.66 -1.94
C ILE A 107 20.82 4.90 -1.19
N ASP A 108 21.61 5.97 -1.15
CA ASP A 108 21.24 7.22 -0.49
C ASP A 108 20.05 7.89 -1.17
N GLN A 109 19.96 7.82 -2.50
CA GLN A 109 18.82 8.34 -3.24
C GLN A 109 17.52 7.56 -2.91
N LEU A 110 17.60 6.25 -2.75
CA LEU A 110 16.45 5.46 -2.32
C LEU A 110 16.02 5.83 -0.90
N ILE A 111 16.98 6.03 0.02
CA ILE A 111 16.72 6.48 1.39
C ILE A 111 15.99 7.83 1.39
N GLU A 112 16.47 8.80 0.62
CA GLU A 112 15.83 10.12 0.50
C GLU A 112 14.39 10.01 -0.03
N ARG A 113 14.16 9.17 -1.04
CA ARG A 113 12.82 8.93 -1.59
C ARG A 113 11.89 8.28 -0.58
N LEU A 114 12.37 7.31 0.21
CA LEU A 114 11.58 6.69 1.28
C LEU A 114 11.19 7.70 2.35
N LEU A 115 12.13 8.54 2.80
CA LEU A 115 11.85 9.62 3.77
C LEU A 115 10.85 10.62 3.20
N ALA A 116 11.01 11.05 1.94
CA ALA A 116 10.10 11.97 1.27
C ALA A 116 8.68 11.37 1.10
N ALA A 117 8.58 10.04 0.94
CA ALA A 117 7.31 9.32 0.90
C ALA A 117 6.67 9.11 2.28
N GLY A 118 7.33 9.55 3.36
CA GLY A 118 6.80 9.49 4.73
C GLY A 118 7.12 8.19 5.47
N TYR A 119 8.07 7.39 4.97
CA TYR A 119 8.58 6.24 5.70
C TYR A 119 9.44 6.68 6.88
N THR A 120 9.36 5.94 7.99
CA THR A 120 10.19 6.15 9.18
C THR A 120 11.39 5.21 9.14
N ARG A 121 12.60 5.77 9.35
CA ARG A 121 13.80 4.93 9.48
C ARG A 121 13.88 4.37 10.89
N GLU A 122 14.00 3.05 11.00
CA GLU A 122 14.08 2.31 12.24
C GLU A 122 15.33 1.43 12.27
N TYR A 123 15.73 0.98 13.46
CA TYR A 123 16.81 0.01 13.60
C TYR A 123 16.42 -1.35 12.98
N MET A 124 15.15 -1.72 13.13
CA MET A 124 14.55 -2.96 12.61
C MET A 124 13.13 -2.67 12.14
N VAL A 125 12.73 -3.28 11.03
CA VAL A 125 11.39 -3.12 10.48
C VAL A 125 10.41 -4.03 11.24
N GLU A 126 9.39 -3.44 11.83
CA GLU A 126 8.33 -4.15 12.58
C GLU A 126 6.95 -3.97 11.96
N GLY A 127 6.76 -2.94 11.14
CA GLY A 127 5.46 -2.62 10.57
C GLY A 127 5.51 -1.78 9.30
N LYS A 128 4.33 -1.63 8.69
CA LYS A 128 4.15 -0.84 7.46
C LYS A 128 4.64 0.60 7.62
N GLY A 129 5.24 1.13 6.56
CA GLY A 129 5.77 2.50 6.53
C GLY A 129 7.10 2.67 7.26
N GLN A 130 7.76 1.57 7.62
CA GLN A 130 9.09 1.59 8.22
C GLN A 130 10.13 1.05 7.24
N PHE A 131 11.37 1.50 7.40
CA PHE A 131 12.53 0.92 6.72
C PHE A 131 13.76 0.93 7.62
N SER A 132 14.70 0.01 7.36
CA SER A 132 16.00 -0.04 8.02
C SER A 132 17.12 -0.17 6.98
N VAL A 133 18.31 0.31 7.33
CA VAL A 133 19.47 0.28 6.44
C VAL A 133 20.64 -0.36 7.18
N ARG A 134 21.26 -1.37 6.56
CA ARG A 134 22.43 -2.08 7.09
C ARG A 134 23.44 -2.36 5.98
N GLY A 135 24.46 -1.49 5.85
CA GLY A 135 25.39 -1.58 4.72
C GLY A 135 24.66 -1.43 3.38
N GLY A 136 24.86 -2.37 2.47
CA GLY A 136 24.18 -2.43 1.17
C GLY A 136 22.79 -3.07 1.20
N ILE A 137 22.13 -3.14 2.37
CA ILE A 137 20.82 -3.79 2.52
C ILE A 137 19.81 -2.79 3.05
N ILE A 138 18.65 -2.69 2.38
CA ILE A 138 17.48 -1.96 2.88
C ILE A 138 16.35 -2.97 3.10
N ASP A 139 15.85 -3.05 4.34
CA ASP A 139 14.58 -3.68 4.64
C ASP A 139 13.50 -2.60 4.66
N VAL A 140 12.42 -2.78 3.94
CA VAL A 140 11.28 -1.84 3.89
C VAL A 140 9.96 -2.59 3.98
N TYR A 141 9.00 -2.05 4.74
CA TYR A 141 7.64 -2.57 4.75
C TYR A 141 6.71 -1.60 4.01
N PRO A 142 6.42 -1.85 2.73
CA PRO A 142 5.57 -0.97 1.94
C PRO A 142 4.17 -0.85 2.55
N ALA A 143 3.57 0.33 2.40
CA ALA A 143 2.25 0.63 2.95
C ALA A 143 1.14 -0.29 2.40
N ASP A 144 1.29 -0.75 1.16
CA ASP A 144 0.33 -1.56 0.41
C ASP A 144 0.73 -3.04 0.28
N ALA A 145 1.84 -3.47 0.90
CA ALA A 145 2.30 -4.85 0.85
C ALA A 145 1.78 -5.69 2.04
N LEU A 146 1.79 -7.01 1.86
CA LEU A 146 1.44 -7.98 2.90
C LEU A 146 2.65 -8.36 3.76
N SER A 147 3.86 -8.14 3.27
CA SER A 147 5.12 -8.47 3.94
C SER A 147 6.15 -7.37 3.72
N ALA A 148 7.15 -7.32 4.60
CA ALA A 148 8.34 -6.51 4.37
C ALA A 148 9.17 -7.10 3.22
N VAL A 149 10.02 -6.25 2.63
CA VAL A 149 10.87 -6.59 1.49
C VAL A 149 12.30 -6.21 1.82
N ARG A 150 13.23 -7.11 1.58
CA ARG A 150 14.67 -6.87 1.62
C ARG A 150 15.16 -6.56 0.22
N ILE A 151 15.87 -5.45 0.09
CA ILE A 151 16.52 -4.99 -1.13
C ILE A 151 18.02 -5.04 -0.87
N GLU A 152 18.75 -5.83 -1.64
CA GLU A 152 20.19 -5.98 -1.53
C GLU A 152 20.85 -5.26 -2.72
N PHE A 153 21.87 -4.48 -2.42
CA PHE A 153 22.64 -3.73 -3.40
C PHE A 153 24.04 -4.29 -3.54
N PHE A 154 24.51 -4.38 -4.78
CA PHE A 154 25.91 -4.51 -5.10
C PHE A 154 26.38 -3.18 -5.69
N ASP A 155 27.12 -2.41 -4.89
CA ASP A 155 27.41 -1.00 -5.18
C ASP A 155 26.10 -0.18 -5.33
N ASP A 156 25.84 0.39 -6.48
CA ASP A 156 24.61 1.14 -6.78
C ASP A 156 23.54 0.30 -7.55
N GLU A 157 23.80 -0.97 -7.83
CA GLU A 157 22.90 -1.85 -8.55
C GLU A 157 22.04 -2.69 -7.59
N LEU A 158 20.74 -2.79 -7.85
CA LEU A 158 19.85 -3.68 -7.14
C LEU A 158 20.14 -5.14 -7.53
N ASP A 159 20.80 -5.88 -6.65
CA ASP A 159 21.16 -7.28 -6.87
C ASP A 159 19.99 -8.23 -6.60
N SER A 160 19.23 -7.99 -5.52
CA SER A 160 18.09 -8.85 -5.21
C SER A 160 16.98 -8.12 -4.47
N ILE A 161 15.73 -8.63 -4.65
CA ILE A 161 14.53 -8.21 -3.91
C ILE A 161 13.84 -9.46 -3.39
N ARG A 162 13.67 -9.56 -2.05
CA ARG A 162 13.09 -10.75 -1.40
C ARG A 162 12.07 -10.37 -0.34
N ALA A 163 11.02 -11.18 -0.17
CA ALA A 163 10.13 -11.04 0.98
C ALA A 163 10.87 -11.35 2.29
N VAL A 164 10.54 -10.62 3.36
CA VAL A 164 11.11 -10.80 4.70
C VAL A 164 9.98 -10.99 5.69
N ASP A 165 10.13 -12.00 6.52
CA ASP A 165 9.30 -12.16 7.70
C ASP A 165 9.80 -11.25 8.82
N VAL A 166 8.96 -10.28 9.23
CA VAL A 166 9.33 -9.27 10.23
C VAL A 166 9.55 -9.83 11.64
N MET A 167 8.94 -10.96 11.95
CA MET A 167 9.09 -11.59 13.27
C MET A 167 10.42 -12.34 13.38
N SER A 168 10.77 -13.09 12.36
CA SER A 168 12.03 -13.87 12.33
C SER A 168 13.20 -13.13 11.69
N GLN A 169 12.96 -12.01 11.00
CA GLN A 169 13.93 -11.23 10.22
C GLN A 169 14.63 -12.05 9.12
N ARG A 170 14.02 -13.15 8.68
CA ARG A 170 14.58 -14.04 7.65
C ARG A 170 13.93 -13.77 6.30
N SER A 171 14.74 -13.79 5.25
CA SER A 171 14.26 -13.72 3.87
C SER A 171 13.50 -14.99 3.51
N GLN A 172 12.37 -14.82 2.84
CA GLN A 172 11.56 -15.89 2.28
C GLN A 172 11.64 -15.76 0.77
N GLY A 173 12.21 -16.72 0.06
CA GLY A 173 12.20 -16.82 -1.42
C GLY A 173 12.47 -15.53 -2.22
N ASN A 174 12.82 -15.67 -3.50
CA ASN A 174 12.89 -14.52 -4.42
C ASN A 174 11.47 -14.13 -4.87
N MET A 175 11.21 -12.83 -4.96
CA MET A 175 9.99 -12.28 -5.57
C MET A 175 10.15 -12.14 -7.09
#